data_392001d51a0a5d1d4f346d49dc4a17a5
#
_entry.id   392001d51a0a5d1d4f346d49dc4a17a5
#
_cell.length_a   1.000
_cell.length_b   1.000
_cell.length_c   1.000
_cell.angle_alpha   90.00
_cell.angle_beta   90.00
_cell.angle_gamma   90.00
#
_symmetry.space_group_name_H-M   'P 1'
#
loop_
_entity.id
_entity.type
_entity.pdbx_description
1 polymer ?
#
loop_
_entity_poly.entity_id
_entity_poly.type
_entity_poly.pdbx_seq_one_letter_code
_entity_poly.pdbx_strand_id
1 'polypeptide(L)'
;MTNALEKSQPNASEDAGISARPRADVVLVGYQDQGNLGMGYLAAVLQERGRRVEMIDVRDGPAEIAARLLARPPLVVGFSLIFQYFLPQFRRVAAYLRQAGLKSHFTIGGHYPSLCHNELLHNFPEIDSVVRYEGESTLADLVERLRADTDWHSVPGIAYLKDGAVVLTDDRPLVPDLDTLPFPYRPYGPEQIGGFPTLPLLASRGCARRCSFCSIHTFYRTAPGKVVRVRKPAKVVEEMQLLHDQYGVRVFLFQDDDFPLWGNPGRRWAEELINRLHDSGLANQAVWKISCRGEYVEPELFAKLRGAGLFLVYMGIESGVEAGLEILHKEMTAEGNLAAVRTLKQVGLLFSYGFMLFDPSSSFASVRENIQFLRRIVGDGSAAATFCRMLPYGGTPIRDLLEKEGRLRGDLTHPDYVFLDLRLNEYHRLLSQTARPWIHNEGLSHQLNYAWDELETIARLVPAAKETDTYRDALRALTRESNEQLFRLVETTSLAFEQGERSIFDPSAVSAYCVQMDARLMELRRKFLTENVYLLMDSLGQSCSDGPVMAPQIH
;
A
#
# COMPACT_ATOMS: atom_id res chain seq x y z
N MET A 1 5.72 -31.53 -7.81
CA MET A 1 4.51 -32.15 -8.38
C MET A 1 3.50 -31.05 -8.53
N THR A 2 3.19 -30.73 -9.74
CA THR A 2 2.30 -29.68 -10.22
C THR A 2 0.87 -30.00 -9.81
N ASN A 3 0.25 -29.15 -8.98
CA ASN A 3 -1.21 -29.10 -8.88
C ASN A 3 -1.70 -27.82 -9.56
N ALA A 4 -2.22 -28.01 -10.76
CA ALA A 4 -2.99 -27.02 -11.47
C ALA A 4 -4.34 -26.85 -10.74
N LEU A 5 -4.58 -25.66 -10.22
CA LEU A 5 -5.93 -25.24 -9.81
C LEU A 5 -6.76 -25.07 -11.10
N GLU A 6 -7.78 -25.87 -11.23
CA GLU A 6 -8.79 -25.78 -12.28
C GLU A 6 -9.47 -24.40 -12.19
N LYS A 7 -9.15 -23.56 -13.16
CA LYS A 7 -9.93 -22.35 -13.44
C LYS A 7 -11.29 -22.80 -13.96
N SER A 8 -12.35 -22.44 -13.25
CA SER A 8 -13.72 -22.53 -13.76
C SER A 8 -13.79 -21.86 -15.14
N GLN A 9 -14.29 -22.57 -16.13
CA GLN A 9 -14.52 -22.04 -17.47
C GLN A 9 -15.46 -20.83 -17.38
N PRO A 10 -15.17 -19.72 -18.07
CA PRO A 10 -16.10 -18.60 -18.13
C PRO A 10 -17.37 -19.03 -18.85
N ASN A 11 -18.52 -18.69 -18.26
CA ASN A 11 -19.83 -18.94 -18.84
C ASN A 11 -19.95 -18.22 -20.19
N ALA A 12 -20.41 -18.91 -21.21
CA ALA A 12 -20.64 -18.41 -22.57
C ALA A 12 -21.65 -17.24 -22.67
N SER A 13 -22.17 -16.72 -21.56
CA SER A 13 -23.07 -15.55 -21.48
C SER A 13 -22.34 -14.21 -21.34
N GLU A 14 -21.02 -14.20 -21.06
CA GLU A 14 -20.25 -12.93 -20.92
C GLU A 14 -19.82 -12.35 -22.28
N ASP A 15 -19.63 -13.16 -23.31
CA ASP A 15 -19.26 -12.70 -24.66
C ASP A 15 -20.32 -11.82 -25.35
N ALA A 16 -21.60 -12.00 -25.02
CA ALA A 16 -22.68 -11.16 -25.56
C ALA A 16 -22.71 -9.75 -24.94
N GLY A 17 -22.13 -9.56 -23.75
CA GLY A 17 -22.09 -8.27 -23.05
C GLY A 17 -20.98 -7.31 -23.53
N ILE A 18 -19.90 -7.85 -24.10
CA ILE A 18 -18.75 -7.05 -24.59
C ILE A 18 -19.11 -6.27 -25.86
N SER A 19 -20.00 -6.81 -26.70
CA SER A 19 -20.43 -6.18 -27.97
C SER A 19 -21.29 -4.92 -27.78
N ALA A 20 -21.98 -4.75 -26.66
CA ALA A 20 -22.97 -3.69 -26.45
C ALA A 20 -22.43 -2.44 -25.71
N ARG A 21 -21.25 -2.48 -25.10
CA ARG A 21 -20.70 -1.31 -24.37
C ARG A 21 -20.09 -0.29 -25.33
N PRO A 22 -20.33 1.01 -25.17
CA PRO A 22 -19.69 2.04 -25.99
C PRO A 22 -18.18 2.10 -25.73
N ARG A 23 -17.38 2.46 -26.76
CA ARG A 23 -15.91 2.58 -26.71
C ARG A 23 -15.48 3.52 -25.58
N ALA A 24 -14.50 3.12 -24.75
CA ALA A 24 -13.85 4.01 -23.80
C ALA A 24 -12.98 5.05 -24.51
N ASP A 25 -12.98 6.27 -24.00
CA ASP A 25 -12.08 7.32 -24.49
C ASP A 25 -10.68 7.12 -23.90
N VAL A 26 -10.62 6.69 -22.63
CA VAL A 26 -9.40 6.45 -21.86
C VAL A 26 -9.47 5.10 -21.20
N VAL A 27 -8.39 4.34 -21.26
CA VAL A 27 -8.17 3.12 -20.46
C VAL A 27 -7.01 3.36 -19.52
N LEU A 28 -7.25 3.21 -18.22
CA LEU A 28 -6.23 3.31 -17.19
C LEU A 28 -5.79 1.89 -16.78
N VAL A 29 -4.49 1.63 -16.86
CA VAL A 29 -3.88 0.34 -16.52
C VAL A 29 -2.98 0.50 -15.30
N GLY A 30 -3.23 -0.29 -14.26
CA GLY A 30 -2.43 -0.26 -13.03
C GLY A 30 -2.82 -1.39 -12.10
N TYR A 31 -2.14 -1.53 -10.98
CA TYR A 31 -2.55 -2.45 -9.93
C TYR A 31 -3.85 -1.97 -9.31
N GLN A 32 -4.80 -2.89 -9.09
CA GLN A 32 -6.10 -2.59 -8.51
C GLN A 32 -6.18 -2.95 -7.02
N ASP A 33 -5.08 -3.37 -6.41
CA ASP A 33 -5.06 -3.68 -4.98
C ASP A 33 -5.55 -2.50 -4.15
N GLN A 34 -6.38 -2.79 -3.19
CA GLN A 34 -7.01 -1.79 -2.32
C GLN A 34 -7.70 -0.65 -3.09
N GLY A 35 -8.23 -0.95 -4.29
CA GLY A 35 -9.06 -0.03 -5.07
C GLY A 35 -8.34 1.16 -5.74
N ASN A 36 -7.00 1.17 -5.79
CA ASN A 36 -6.15 2.17 -6.48
C ASN A 36 -6.75 3.59 -6.57
N LEU A 37 -6.76 4.31 -5.45
CA LEU A 37 -7.37 5.65 -5.35
C LEU A 37 -6.82 6.64 -6.37
N GLY A 38 -5.53 6.56 -6.72
CA GLY A 38 -4.92 7.43 -7.73
C GLY A 38 -5.61 7.31 -9.08
N MET A 39 -5.80 6.08 -9.58
CA MET A 39 -6.56 5.84 -10.81
C MET A 39 -8.03 6.21 -10.65
N GLY A 40 -8.62 5.94 -9.49
CA GLY A 40 -10.00 6.31 -9.19
C GLY A 40 -10.27 7.81 -9.30
N TYR A 41 -9.37 8.66 -8.78
CA TYR A 41 -9.47 10.12 -8.92
C TYR A 41 -9.30 10.57 -10.37
N LEU A 42 -8.32 10.01 -11.10
CA LEU A 42 -8.14 10.30 -12.54
C LEU A 42 -9.41 9.96 -13.33
N ALA A 43 -9.98 8.79 -13.09
CA ALA A 43 -11.20 8.34 -13.75
C ALA A 43 -12.39 9.25 -13.42
N ALA A 44 -12.59 9.62 -12.17
CA ALA A 44 -13.69 10.46 -11.73
C ALA A 44 -13.64 11.85 -12.38
N VAL A 45 -12.46 12.50 -12.42
CA VAL A 45 -12.28 13.81 -13.07
C VAL A 45 -12.52 13.73 -14.58
N LEU A 46 -12.09 12.66 -15.24
CA LEU A 46 -12.37 12.45 -16.67
C LEU A 46 -13.87 12.23 -16.92
N GLN A 47 -14.55 11.47 -16.04
CA GLN A 47 -15.99 11.24 -16.14
C GLN A 47 -16.81 12.54 -15.96
N GLU A 48 -16.41 13.41 -15.02
CA GLU A 48 -17.03 14.75 -14.88
C GLU A 48 -16.90 15.61 -16.14
N ARG A 49 -15.80 15.42 -16.91
CA ARG A 49 -15.63 16.06 -18.23
C ARG A 49 -16.36 15.30 -19.37
N GLY A 50 -17.20 14.33 -19.04
CA GLY A 50 -17.97 13.55 -20.00
C GLY A 50 -17.15 12.52 -20.78
N ARG A 51 -15.99 12.10 -20.27
CA ARG A 51 -15.14 11.05 -20.89
C ARG A 51 -15.50 9.69 -20.33
N ARG A 52 -15.55 8.68 -21.20
CA ARG A 52 -15.73 7.29 -20.79
C ARG A 52 -14.38 6.71 -20.42
N VAL A 53 -14.27 6.22 -19.19
CA VAL A 53 -13.04 5.66 -18.64
C VAL A 53 -13.26 4.21 -18.26
N GLU A 54 -12.33 3.35 -18.64
CA GLU A 54 -12.21 1.97 -18.20
C GLU A 54 -10.94 1.84 -17.36
N MET A 55 -10.99 1.04 -16.30
CA MET A 55 -9.83 0.69 -15.49
C MET A 55 -9.54 -0.80 -15.69
N ILE A 56 -8.26 -1.17 -15.81
CA ILE A 56 -7.81 -2.54 -16.04
C ILE A 56 -6.69 -2.86 -15.06
N ASP A 57 -6.72 -4.06 -14.48
CA ASP A 57 -5.60 -4.55 -13.67
C ASP A 57 -4.46 -4.98 -14.58
N VAL A 58 -3.26 -4.49 -14.31
CA VAL A 58 -2.06 -4.85 -15.08
C VAL A 58 -1.74 -6.35 -14.97
N ARG A 59 -2.27 -7.04 -13.95
CA ARG A 59 -2.09 -8.50 -13.73
C ARG A 59 -2.94 -9.37 -14.66
N ASP A 60 -3.97 -8.82 -15.33
CA ASP A 60 -4.72 -9.55 -16.37
C ASP A 60 -3.80 -10.05 -17.48
N GLY A 61 -2.66 -9.39 -17.64
CA GLY A 61 -1.61 -9.81 -18.53
C GLY A 61 -1.73 -9.25 -19.96
N PRO A 62 -0.63 -9.27 -20.72
CA PRO A 62 -0.56 -8.55 -21.99
C PRO A 62 -1.57 -9.02 -23.05
N ALA A 63 -1.83 -10.32 -23.14
CA ALA A 63 -2.70 -10.89 -24.17
C ALA A 63 -4.19 -10.55 -23.91
N GLU A 64 -4.64 -10.65 -22.66
CA GLU A 64 -6.03 -10.32 -22.28
C GLU A 64 -6.29 -8.83 -22.44
N ILE A 65 -5.39 -7.99 -21.92
CA ILE A 65 -5.46 -6.54 -22.10
C ILE A 65 -5.50 -6.18 -23.59
N ALA A 66 -4.65 -6.81 -24.43
CA ALA A 66 -4.63 -6.56 -25.86
C ALA A 66 -5.94 -6.97 -26.55
N ALA A 67 -6.51 -8.12 -26.20
CA ALA A 67 -7.78 -8.56 -26.76
C ALA A 67 -8.90 -7.53 -26.49
N ARG A 68 -8.97 -6.97 -25.29
CA ARG A 68 -9.93 -5.92 -24.93
C ARG A 68 -9.70 -4.61 -25.70
N LEU A 69 -8.44 -4.13 -25.76
CA LEU A 69 -8.10 -2.83 -26.33
C LEU A 69 -8.09 -2.83 -27.87
N LEU A 70 -7.69 -3.93 -28.51
CA LEU A 70 -7.68 -4.02 -29.98
C LEU A 70 -9.10 -4.14 -30.56
N ALA A 71 -10.01 -4.78 -29.85
CA ALA A 71 -11.40 -4.84 -30.25
C ALA A 71 -12.05 -3.45 -30.29
N ARG A 72 -11.61 -2.53 -29.40
CA ARG A 72 -12.13 -1.15 -29.27
C ARG A 72 -11.00 -0.20 -28.82
N PRO A 73 -10.13 0.21 -29.73
CA PRO A 73 -8.96 1.02 -29.38
C PRO A 73 -9.38 2.32 -28.68
N PRO A 74 -8.92 2.60 -27.45
CA PRO A 74 -9.15 3.88 -26.78
C PRO A 74 -8.34 4.98 -27.45
N LEU A 75 -8.64 6.24 -27.16
CA LEU A 75 -7.80 7.36 -27.56
C LEU A 75 -6.48 7.36 -26.77
N VAL A 76 -6.57 7.13 -25.44
CA VAL A 76 -5.43 7.13 -24.53
C VAL A 76 -5.40 5.83 -23.71
N VAL A 77 -4.20 5.25 -23.56
CA VAL A 77 -3.88 4.25 -22.55
C VAL A 77 -2.97 4.90 -21.51
N GLY A 78 -3.48 5.07 -20.29
CA GLY A 78 -2.75 5.67 -19.17
C GLY A 78 -2.25 4.58 -18.21
N PHE A 79 -0.95 4.51 -17.99
CA PHE A 79 -0.33 3.58 -17.05
C PHE A 79 -0.08 4.28 -15.71
N SER A 80 -0.49 3.66 -14.60
CA SER A 80 -0.30 4.20 -13.24
C SER A 80 0.77 3.38 -12.51
N LEU A 81 1.97 3.94 -12.38
CA LEU A 81 3.14 3.28 -11.79
C LEU A 81 3.67 4.06 -10.58
N ILE A 82 3.58 3.47 -9.39
CA ILE A 82 4.10 4.08 -8.15
C ILE A 82 5.56 3.70 -7.94
N PHE A 83 5.86 2.40 -7.90
CA PHE A 83 7.19 1.86 -7.57
C PHE A 83 7.90 1.28 -8.79
N GLN A 84 9.16 1.64 -8.97
CA GLN A 84 9.98 1.26 -10.12
C GLN A 84 10.16 -0.25 -10.30
N TYR A 85 10.13 -1.06 -9.26
CA TYR A 85 10.28 -2.51 -9.37
C TYR A 85 9.12 -3.21 -10.10
N PHE A 86 7.98 -2.53 -10.26
CA PHE A 86 6.89 -3.02 -11.11
C PHE A 86 7.06 -2.67 -12.59
N LEU A 87 8.00 -1.79 -12.95
CA LEU A 87 8.22 -1.34 -14.32
C LEU A 87 8.32 -2.48 -15.36
N PRO A 88 8.98 -3.64 -15.10
CA PRO A 88 9.04 -4.73 -16.06
C PRO A 88 7.68 -5.27 -16.50
N GLN A 89 6.69 -5.29 -15.61
CA GLN A 89 5.34 -5.74 -15.94
C GLN A 89 4.62 -4.74 -16.84
N PHE A 90 4.68 -3.45 -16.51
CA PHE A 90 4.10 -2.39 -17.34
C PHE A 90 4.75 -2.34 -18.73
N ARG A 91 6.08 -2.48 -18.81
CA ARG A 91 6.81 -2.51 -20.06
C ARG A 91 6.38 -3.69 -20.95
N ARG A 92 6.21 -4.88 -20.37
CA ARG A 92 5.71 -6.05 -21.12
C ARG A 92 4.33 -5.80 -21.72
N VAL A 93 3.41 -5.17 -20.96
CA VAL A 93 2.07 -4.85 -21.46
C VAL A 93 2.15 -3.83 -22.59
N ALA A 94 2.85 -2.71 -22.40
CA ALA A 94 2.95 -1.65 -23.40
C ALA A 94 3.64 -2.15 -24.70
N ALA A 95 4.74 -2.89 -24.57
CA ALA A 95 5.44 -3.46 -25.73
C ALA A 95 4.54 -4.43 -26.51
N TYR A 96 3.82 -5.32 -25.83
CA TYR A 96 2.88 -6.22 -26.46
C TYR A 96 1.76 -5.47 -27.22
N LEU A 97 1.17 -4.45 -26.61
CA LEU A 97 0.14 -3.62 -27.24
C LEU A 97 0.65 -2.90 -28.49
N ARG A 98 1.88 -2.35 -28.46
CA ARG A 98 2.51 -1.73 -29.64
C ARG A 98 2.77 -2.74 -30.75
N GLN A 99 3.32 -3.92 -30.42
CA GLN A 99 3.55 -5.01 -31.37
C GLN A 99 2.25 -5.52 -31.99
N ALA A 100 1.17 -5.57 -31.22
CA ALA A 100 -0.16 -5.91 -31.71
C ALA A 100 -0.83 -4.81 -32.55
N GLY A 101 -0.15 -3.68 -32.76
CA GLY A 101 -0.58 -2.59 -33.65
C GLY A 101 -1.47 -1.51 -33.02
N LEU A 102 -1.63 -1.47 -31.70
CA LEU A 102 -2.42 -0.44 -31.04
C LEU A 102 -1.76 0.95 -31.20
N LYS A 103 -2.52 1.92 -31.77
CA LYS A 103 -2.07 3.27 -32.12
C LYS A 103 -2.50 4.35 -31.11
N SER A 104 -3.16 3.97 -30.02
CA SER A 104 -3.54 4.89 -28.94
C SER A 104 -2.33 5.66 -28.42
N HIS A 105 -2.54 6.88 -27.89
CA HIS A 105 -1.50 7.58 -27.16
C HIS A 105 -1.23 6.88 -25.83
N PHE A 106 0.02 6.49 -25.56
CA PHE A 106 0.43 5.85 -24.32
C PHE A 106 1.07 6.88 -23.39
N THR A 107 0.46 7.11 -22.24
CA THR A 107 1.03 7.96 -21.20
C THR A 107 1.24 7.16 -19.91
N ILE A 108 2.22 7.56 -19.12
CA ILE A 108 2.50 6.93 -17.82
C ILE A 108 2.63 8.01 -16.75
N GLY A 109 2.11 7.75 -15.55
CA GLY A 109 2.18 8.65 -14.41
C GLY A 109 2.37 7.91 -13.09
N GLY A 110 2.48 8.66 -12.00
CA GLY A 110 2.75 8.18 -10.65
C GLY A 110 4.09 8.67 -10.13
N HIS A 111 4.50 8.19 -8.96
CA HIS A 111 5.69 8.72 -8.28
C HIS A 111 6.97 8.48 -9.07
N TYR A 112 7.24 7.23 -9.43
CA TYR A 112 8.47 6.90 -10.15
C TYR A 112 8.57 7.60 -11.52
N PRO A 113 7.54 7.57 -12.41
CA PRO A 113 7.60 8.30 -13.67
C PRO A 113 7.80 9.81 -13.51
N SER A 114 7.21 10.42 -12.49
CA SER A 114 7.36 11.85 -12.22
C SER A 114 8.78 12.22 -11.80
N LEU A 115 9.42 11.40 -10.98
CA LEU A 115 10.76 11.66 -10.45
C LEU A 115 11.88 11.23 -11.39
N CYS A 116 11.65 10.19 -12.21
CA CYS A 116 12.65 9.59 -13.08
C CYS A 116 12.22 9.61 -14.57
N HIS A 117 11.47 10.65 -14.99
CA HIS A 117 10.95 10.78 -16.35
C HIS A 117 12.04 10.72 -17.43
N ASN A 118 13.23 11.29 -17.17
CA ASN A 118 14.34 11.27 -18.12
C ASN A 118 14.84 9.84 -18.37
N GLU A 119 15.14 9.11 -17.33
CA GLU A 119 15.60 7.72 -17.39
C GLU A 119 14.50 6.81 -17.98
N LEU A 120 13.26 7.03 -17.60
CA LEU A 120 12.11 6.26 -18.07
C LEU A 120 11.91 6.42 -19.59
N LEU A 121 11.82 7.66 -20.08
CA LEU A 121 11.55 7.93 -21.50
C LEU A 121 12.64 7.39 -22.44
N HIS A 122 13.91 7.41 -22.03
CA HIS A 122 15.00 6.83 -22.81
C HIS A 122 14.97 5.29 -22.84
N ASN A 123 14.48 4.65 -21.79
CA ASN A 123 14.50 3.20 -21.65
C ASN A 123 13.14 2.52 -21.92
N PHE A 124 12.09 3.29 -22.17
CA PHE A 124 10.73 2.79 -22.37
C PHE A 124 10.09 3.46 -23.62
N PRO A 125 10.56 3.09 -24.83
CA PRO A 125 10.20 3.77 -26.08
C PRO A 125 8.74 3.60 -26.51
N GLU A 126 8.00 2.69 -25.87
CA GLU A 126 6.58 2.48 -26.15
C GLU A 126 5.70 3.62 -25.61
N ILE A 127 6.21 4.44 -24.68
CA ILE A 127 5.50 5.54 -24.03
C ILE A 127 5.69 6.83 -24.81
N ASP A 128 4.58 7.50 -25.13
CA ASP A 128 4.59 8.78 -25.84
C ASP A 128 4.81 9.97 -24.87
N SER A 129 4.29 9.88 -23.65
CA SER A 129 4.41 10.95 -22.66
C SER A 129 4.40 10.45 -21.21
N VAL A 130 4.93 11.29 -20.31
CA VAL A 130 4.81 11.13 -18.85
C VAL A 130 3.94 12.24 -18.31
N VAL A 131 2.89 11.88 -17.55
CA VAL A 131 2.11 12.82 -16.73
C VAL A 131 2.82 12.95 -15.39
N ARG A 132 3.33 14.15 -15.11
CA ARG A 132 4.13 14.41 -13.90
C ARG A 132 3.25 14.86 -12.74
N TYR A 133 3.55 14.36 -11.55
CA TYR A 133 2.92 14.70 -10.27
C TYR A 133 1.43 14.35 -10.21
N GLU A 134 0.58 15.25 -9.70
CA GLU A 134 -0.87 15.05 -9.67
C GLU A 134 -1.46 15.15 -11.08
N GLY A 135 -2.01 14.04 -11.55
CA GLY A 135 -2.37 13.85 -12.94
C GLY A 135 -3.78 14.30 -13.33
N GLU A 136 -4.65 14.62 -12.38
CA GLU A 136 -6.09 14.81 -12.63
C GLU A 136 -6.36 15.84 -13.74
N SER A 137 -5.82 17.05 -13.61
CA SER A 137 -6.00 18.09 -14.62
C SER A 137 -5.11 17.88 -15.84
N THR A 138 -3.87 17.38 -15.66
CA THR A 138 -2.92 17.17 -16.75
C THR A 138 -3.42 16.10 -17.72
N LEU A 139 -3.86 14.95 -17.20
CA LEU A 139 -4.40 13.86 -18.03
C LEU A 139 -5.68 14.30 -18.74
N ALA A 140 -6.55 15.03 -18.06
CA ALA A 140 -7.79 15.51 -18.64
C ALA A 140 -7.52 16.50 -19.80
N ASP A 141 -6.58 17.43 -19.64
CA ASP A 141 -6.20 18.37 -20.70
C ASP A 141 -5.50 17.64 -21.87
N LEU A 142 -4.65 16.65 -21.59
CA LEU A 142 -4.04 15.79 -22.60
C LEU A 142 -5.11 15.08 -23.46
N VAL A 143 -6.09 14.47 -22.80
CA VAL A 143 -7.20 13.78 -23.49
C VAL A 143 -8.00 14.75 -24.38
N GLU A 144 -8.30 15.96 -23.89
CA GLU A 144 -9.02 16.97 -24.69
C GLU A 144 -8.21 17.43 -25.91
N ARG A 145 -6.90 17.63 -25.78
CA ARG A 145 -6.05 18.02 -26.92
C ARG A 145 -5.98 16.92 -27.98
N LEU A 146 -5.75 15.69 -27.54
CA LEU A 146 -5.70 14.52 -28.45
C LEU A 146 -7.05 14.28 -29.13
N ARG A 147 -8.15 14.50 -28.43
CA ARG A 147 -9.49 14.34 -28.99
C ARG A 147 -9.82 15.40 -30.03
N ALA A 148 -9.38 16.64 -29.81
CA ALA A 148 -9.57 17.76 -30.72
C ALA A 148 -8.55 17.75 -31.88
N ASP A 149 -7.66 16.78 -31.94
CA ASP A 149 -6.52 16.71 -32.88
C ASP A 149 -5.68 18.01 -32.88
N THR A 150 -5.46 18.54 -31.66
CA THR A 150 -4.67 19.75 -31.44
C THR A 150 -3.36 19.43 -30.73
N ASP A 151 -2.41 20.36 -30.76
CA ASP A 151 -1.09 20.17 -30.16
C ASP A 151 -1.16 19.88 -28.66
N TRP A 152 -0.82 18.65 -28.27
CA TRP A 152 -0.76 18.21 -26.88
C TRP A 152 0.59 18.49 -26.20
N HIS A 153 1.64 18.81 -26.98
CA HIS A 153 2.99 19.05 -26.45
C HIS A 153 3.08 20.30 -25.57
N SER A 154 2.07 21.15 -25.60
CA SER A 154 1.97 22.36 -24.77
C SER A 154 1.18 22.16 -23.46
N VAL A 155 0.65 20.96 -23.20
CA VAL A 155 -0.11 20.67 -21.95
C VAL A 155 0.82 20.79 -20.75
N PRO A 156 0.52 21.61 -19.73
CA PRO A 156 1.36 21.69 -18.53
C PRO A 156 1.40 20.38 -17.75
N GLY A 157 2.57 20.07 -17.20
CA GLY A 157 2.78 18.85 -16.39
C GLY A 157 3.16 17.61 -17.19
N ILE A 158 3.59 17.75 -18.45
CA ILE A 158 3.99 16.63 -19.31
C ILE A 158 5.51 16.60 -19.52
N ALA A 159 6.06 15.40 -19.63
CA ALA A 159 7.37 15.14 -20.21
C ALA A 159 7.24 14.20 -21.41
N TYR A 160 8.03 14.42 -22.45
CA TYR A 160 8.05 13.58 -23.66
C TYR A 160 9.43 13.61 -24.32
N LEU A 161 9.69 12.63 -25.21
CA LEU A 161 10.93 12.55 -25.96
C LEU A 161 10.76 13.25 -27.31
N LYS A 162 11.64 14.18 -27.67
CA LYS A 162 11.70 14.85 -28.96
C LYS A 162 13.13 14.89 -29.46
N ASP A 163 13.38 14.35 -30.64
CA ASP A 163 14.70 14.32 -31.28
C ASP A 163 15.81 13.75 -30.36
N GLY A 164 15.46 12.76 -29.54
CA GLY A 164 16.38 12.11 -28.59
C GLY A 164 16.60 12.89 -27.27
N ALA A 165 15.96 14.04 -27.10
CA ALA A 165 16.01 14.85 -25.86
C ALA A 165 14.67 14.83 -25.13
N VAL A 166 14.70 14.80 -23.80
CA VAL A 166 13.50 14.93 -22.98
C VAL A 166 13.10 16.40 -22.91
N VAL A 167 11.87 16.69 -23.32
CA VAL A 167 11.25 18.01 -23.21
C VAL A 167 10.29 17.99 -22.03
N LEU A 168 10.39 19.01 -21.18
CA LEU A 168 9.48 19.26 -20.07
C LEU A 168 8.60 20.46 -20.40
N THR A 169 7.31 20.32 -20.23
CA THR A 169 6.40 21.48 -20.23
C THR A 169 6.39 22.14 -18.85
N ASP A 170 5.75 23.30 -18.73
CA ASP A 170 5.61 24.00 -17.46
C ASP A 170 5.05 23.06 -16.38
N ASP A 171 5.52 23.20 -15.15
CA ASP A 171 5.02 22.42 -14.05
C ASP A 171 3.59 22.83 -13.69
N ARG A 172 2.72 21.84 -13.56
CA ARG A 172 1.37 22.07 -13.04
C ARG A 172 1.40 22.14 -11.52
N PRO A 173 0.81 23.17 -10.90
CA PRO A 173 0.67 23.21 -9.45
C PRO A 173 -0.15 22.03 -8.91
N LEU A 174 0.20 21.59 -7.71
CA LEU A 174 -0.61 20.63 -6.96
C LEU A 174 -2.02 21.16 -6.73
N VAL A 175 -3.02 20.25 -6.68
CA VAL A 175 -4.41 20.60 -6.40
C VAL A 175 -4.51 21.31 -5.04
N PRO A 176 -4.89 22.60 -4.99
CA PRO A 176 -4.80 23.38 -3.76
C PRO A 176 -5.87 23.00 -2.73
N ASP A 177 -7.05 22.63 -3.17
CA ASP A 177 -8.20 22.21 -2.34
C ASP A 177 -8.68 20.83 -2.80
N LEU A 178 -8.42 19.80 -1.99
CA LEU A 178 -8.79 18.42 -2.31
C LEU A 178 -10.30 18.17 -2.31
N ASP A 179 -11.08 19.04 -1.65
CA ASP A 179 -12.55 18.95 -1.64
C ASP A 179 -13.20 19.35 -2.97
N THR A 180 -12.42 19.93 -3.90
CA THR A 180 -12.86 20.23 -5.28
C THR A 180 -12.77 19.01 -6.20
N LEU A 181 -12.08 17.94 -5.78
CA LEU A 181 -12.03 16.71 -6.54
C LEU A 181 -13.31 15.90 -6.30
N PRO A 182 -13.85 15.24 -7.34
CA PRO A 182 -14.93 14.26 -7.16
C PRO A 182 -14.44 13.08 -6.30
N PHE A 183 -15.37 12.35 -5.69
CA PHE A 183 -15.02 11.10 -5.05
C PHE A 183 -14.45 10.10 -6.07
N PRO A 184 -13.43 9.32 -5.71
CA PRO A 184 -12.78 8.44 -6.68
C PRO A 184 -13.73 7.36 -7.21
N TYR A 185 -13.66 7.10 -8.50
CA TYR A 185 -14.39 6.01 -9.14
C TYR A 185 -13.85 4.64 -8.71
N ARG A 186 -14.74 3.72 -8.34
CA ARG A 186 -14.41 2.39 -7.79
C ARG A 186 -15.15 1.27 -8.54
N PRO A 187 -14.66 0.86 -9.72
CA PRO A 187 -15.40 -0.09 -10.58
C PRO A 187 -15.38 -1.53 -10.08
N TYR A 188 -14.45 -1.89 -9.19
CA TYR A 188 -14.26 -3.28 -8.73
C TYR A 188 -15.02 -3.61 -7.45
N GLY A 189 -15.67 -2.60 -6.84
CA GLY A 189 -16.35 -2.79 -5.56
C GLY A 189 -15.40 -2.98 -4.37
N PRO A 190 -15.92 -3.35 -3.19
CA PRO A 190 -15.13 -3.55 -1.98
C PRO A 190 -14.40 -4.90 -1.94
N GLU A 191 -13.20 -4.89 -1.37
CA GLU A 191 -12.52 -6.09 -0.85
C GLU A 191 -13.15 -6.52 0.47
N GLN A 192 -12.62 -7.55 1.13
CA GLN A 192 -13.14 -8.01 2.42
C GLN A 192 -12.03 -8.22 3.45
N ILE A 193 -12.28 -7.77 4.69
CA ILE A 193 -11.49 -8.11 5.87
C ILE A 193 -12.45 -8.74 6.89
N GLY A 194 -12.17 -9.98 7.30
CA GLY A 194 -13.04 -10.72 8.20
C GLY A 194 -14.48 -10.91 7.67
N GLY A 195 -14.66 -10.91 6.36
CA GLY A 195 -15.97 -10.98 5.68
C GLY A 195 -16.64 -9.60 5.51
N PHE A 196 -16.10 -8.50 6.04
CA PHE A 196 -16.70 -7.17 5.96
C PHE A 196 -16.22 -6.40 4.73
N PRO A 197 -17.13 -5.78 3.95
CA PRO A 197 -16.78 -4.93 2.83
C PRO A 197 -15.83 -3.80 3.24
N THR A 198 -14.72 -3.68 2.52
CA THR A 198 -13.58 -2.83 2.84
C THR A 198 -13.22 -1.96 1.65
N LEU A 199 -13.09 -0.65 1.85
CA LEU A 199 -12.61 0.28 0.82
C LEU A 199 -11.60 1.29 1.39
N PRO A 200 -10.64 1.73 0.55
CA PRO A 200 -9.73 2.81 0.91
C PRO A 200 -10.36 4.19 0.68
N LEU A 201 -9.82 5.18 1.41
CA LEU A 201 -10.08 6.60 1.18
C LEU A 201 -8.89 7.45 1.61
N LEU A 202 -8.94 8.75 1.33
CA LEU A 202 -7.93 9.73 1.75
C LEU A 202 -8.58 10.85 2.56
N ALA A 203 -7.94 11.25 3.64
CA ALA A 203 -8.22 12.49 4.36
C ALA A 203 -7.26 13.62 3.92
N SER A 204 -6.07 13.27 3.40
CA SER A 204 -5.04 14.22 3.04
C SER A 204 -4.16 13.71 1.90
N ARG A 205 -3.34 14.59 1.33
CA ARG A 205 -2.23 14.27 0.44
C ARG A 205 -0.98 15.00 0.85
N GLY A 206 0.16 14.31 0.74
CA GLY A 206 1.47 14.83 1.05
C GLY A 206 1.87 14.68 2.52
N CYS A 207 3.18 14.74 2.76
CA CYS A 207 3.79 14.63 4.07
C CYS A 207 4.74 15.80 4.32
N ALA A 208 4.69 16.38 5.54
CA ALA A 208 5.54 17.50 5.92
C ALA A 208 7.02 17.08 6.15
N ARG A 209 7.27 15.79 6.34
CA ARG A 209 8.57 15.24 6.69
C ARG A 209 9.51 15.08 5.49
N ARG A 210 10.80 14.82 5.78
CA ARG A 210 11.86 14.76 4.77
C ARG A 210 12.69 13.47 4.88
N CYS A 211 12.02 12.34 5.12
CA CYS A 211 12.72 11.05 5.20
C CYS A 211 13.50 10.78 3.91
N SER A 212 14.80 10.46 4.05
CA SER A 212 15.72 10.37 2.91
C SER A 212 15.40 9.27 1.90
N PHE A 213 14.73 8.22 2.34
CA PHE A 213 14.34 7.05 1.53
C PHE A 213 12.97 7.19 0.85
N CYS A 214 12.17 8.19 1.24
CA CYS A 214 10.77 8.28 0.85
C CYS A 214 10.58 9.15 -0.40
N SER A 215 9.94 8.60 -1.43
CA SER A 215 9.62 9.33 -2.66
C SER A 215 8.52 10.39 -2.48
N ILE A 216 7.67 10.23 -1.47
CA ILE A 216 6.52 11.14 -1.21
C ILE A 216 6.99 12.58 -1.04
N HIS A 217 7.99 12.79 -0.19
CA HIS A 217 8.46 14.14 0.10
C HIS A 217 9.06 14.80 -1.15
N THR A 218 9.81 14.05 -1.98
CA THR A 218 10.40 14.57 -3.21
C THR A 218 9.30 14.88 -4.22
N PHE A 219 8.34 13.97 -4.39
CA PHE A 219 7.22 14.12 -5.32
C PHE A 219 6.44 15.42 -5.06
N TYR A 220 6.00 15.65 -3.83
CA TYR A 220 5.18 16.83 -3.51
C TYR A 220 5.98 18.13 -3.34
N ARG A 221 7.29 18.07 -3.14
CA ARG A 221 8.12 19.28 -3.01
C ARG A 221 8.72 19.76 -4.33
N THR A 222 8.78 18.89 -5.33
CA THR A 222 9.26 19.27 -6.65
C THR A 222 8.17 20.01 -7.44
N ALA A 223 6.90 19.61 -7.29
CA ALA A 223 5.79 20.30 -7.90
C ALA A 223 5.49 21.64 -7.18
N PRO A 224 5.06 22.68 -7.91
CA PRO A 224 4.61 23.92 -7.29
C PRO A 224 3.35 23.72 -6.42
N GLY A 225 3.24 24.48 -5.34
CA GLY A 225 2.05 24.47 -4.49
C GLY A 225 2.30 24.03 -3.05
N LYS A 226 1.22 23.89 -2.29
CA LYS A 226 1.27 23.48 -0.88
C LYS A 226 1.48 21.97 -0.78
N VAL A 227 2.55 21.55 -0.13
CA VAL A 227 2.94 20.13 -0.02
C VAL A 227 1.87 19.30 0.68
N VAL A 228 1.36 19.76 1.83
CA VAL A 228 0.34 19.03 2.60
C VAL A 228 -1.02 19.71 2.44
N ARG A 229 -2.00 18.97 2.00
CA ARG A 229 -3.37 19.42 1.83
C ARG A 229 -4.32 18.42 2.47
N VAL A 230 -5.33 18.95 3.17
CA VAL A 230 -6.24 18.15 4.01
C VAL A 230 -7.67 18.43 3.56
N ARG A 231 -8.46 17.39 3.43
CA ARG A 231 -9.90 17.46 3.17
C ARG A 231 -10.63 17.89 4.44
N LYS A 232 -11.76 18.54 4.30
CA LYS A 232 -12.63 18.85 5.45
C LYS A 232 -13.18 17.56 6.04
N PRO A 233 -13.24 17.42 7.39
CA PRO A 233 -13.83 16.24 8.03
C PRO A 233 -15.25 15.92 7.53
N ALA A 234 -16.03 16.97 7.22
CA ALA A 234 -17.36 16.81 6.63
C ALA A 234 -17.35 16.04 5.31
N LYS A 235 -16.39 16.36 4.41
CA LYS A 235 -16.26 15.67 3.11
C LYS A 235 -15.74 14.25 3.23
N VAL A 236 -14.90 13.99 4.22
CA VAL A 236 -14.42 12.63 4.53
C VAL A 236 -15.57 11.76 5.02
N VAL A 237 -16.37 12.27 5.99
CA VAL A 237 -17.53 11.51 6.52
C VAL A 237 -18.63 11.36 5.47
N GLU A 238 -18.87 12.37 4.61
CA GLU A 238 -19.80 12.27 3.48
C GLU A 238 -19.41 11.09 2.53
N GLU A 239 -18.13 10.96 2.20
CA GLU A 239 -17.65 9.84 1.39
C GLU A 239 -17.80 8.49 2.13
N MET A 240 -17.44 8.43 3.42
CA MET A 240 -17.62 7.23 4.23
C MET A 240 -19.09 6.79 4.28
N GLN A 241 -20.01 7.74 4.47
CA GLN A 241 -21.45 7.46 4.49
C GLN A 241 -21.94 6.96 3.14
N LEU A 242 -21.53 7.61 2.04
CA LEU A 242 -21.85 7.18 0.68
C LEU A 242 -21.41 5.72 0.43
N LEU A 243 -20.18 5.39 0.82
CA LEU A 243 -19.62 4.05 0.62
C LEU A 243 -20.30 3.02 1.53
N HIS A 244 -20.67 3.40 2.76
CA HIS A 244 -21.44 2.58 3.66
C HIS A 244 -22.82 2.28 3.08
N ASP A 245 -23.54 3.29 2.60
CA ASP A 245 -24.92 3.15 2.12
C ASP A 245 -24.99 2.41 0.78
N GLN A 246 -24.02 2.64 -0.13
CA GLN A 246 -24.04 2.05 -1.48
C GLN A 246 -23.44 0.65 -1.55
N TYR A 247 -22.40 0.37 -0.78
CA TYR A 247 -21.62 -0.87 -0.88
C TYR A 247 -21.56 -1.66 0.44
N GLY A 248 -22.27 -1.22 1.48
CA GLY A 248 -22.21 -1.84 2.80
C GLY A 248 -20.83 -1.79 3.46
N VAL A 249 -19.99 -0.83 3.09
CA VAL A 249 -18.61 -0.74 3.61
C VAL A 249 -18.61 -0.53 5.11
N ARG A 250 -17.91 -1.39 5.83
CA ARG A 250 -17.77 -1.33 7.28
C ARG A 250 -16.32 -1.22 7.75
N VAL A 251 -15.35 -1.41 6.85
CA VAL A 251 -13.93 -1.24 7.14
C VAL A 251 -13.36 -0.19 6.19
N PHE A 252 -12.81 0.88 6.74
CA PHE A 252 -12.22 1.97 5.96
C PHE A 252 -10.70 2.02 6.16
N LEU A 253 -9.96 2.03 5.05
CA LEU A 253 -8.50 2.10 5.06
C LEU A 253 -8.04 3.49 4.62
N PHE A 254 -7.71 4.36 5.56
CA PHE A 254 -7.09 5.63 5.22
C PHE A 254 -5.68 5.38 4.67
N GLN A 255 -5.47 5.78 3.41
CA GLN A 255 -4.20 5.61 2.68
C GLN A 255 -3.42 6.93 2.57
N ASP A 256 -3.55 7.76 3.59
CA ASP A 256 -2.80 9.01 3.69
C ASP A 256 -1.30 8.74 3.78
N ASP A 257 -0.50 9.60 3.18
CA ASP A 257 0.96 9.61 3.35
C ASP A 257 1.37 9.84 4.82
N ASP A 258 0.58 10.65 5.52
CA ASP A 258 0.66 10.92 6.96
C ASP A 258 -0.69 11.49 7.41
N PHE A 259 -1.48 10.70 8.15
CA PHE A 259 -2.82 11.09 8.58
C PHE A 259 -2.78 12.41 9.38
N PRO A 260 -3.72 13.35 9.18
CA PRO A 260 -3.59 14.74 9.64
C PRO A 260 -3.77 14.91 11.16
N LEU A 261 -2.78 14.45 11.94
CA LEU A 261 -2.77 14.57 13.42
C LEU A 261 -1.75 15.60 13.95
N TRP A 262 -0.98 16.23 13.08
CA TRP A 262 0.14 17.09 13.49
C TRP A 262 -0.29 18.42 14.09
N GLY A 263 0.22 18.69 15.29
CA GLY A 263 0.04 19.94 16.01
C GLY A 263 -1.42 20.27 16.34
N ASN A 264 -1.67 21.48 16.80
CA ASN A 264 -3.02 21.93 17.18
C ASN A 264 -4.03 21.93 16.01
N PRO A 265 -3.65 22.26 14.76
CA PRO A 265 -4.59 22.16 13.63
C PRO A 265 -5.04 20.73 13.37
N GLY A 266 -4.11 19.78 13.39
CA GLY A 266 -4.43 18.36 13.19
C GLY A 266 -5.29 17.80 14.32
N ARG A 267 -5.00 18.17 15.59
CA ARG A 267 -5.84 17.79 16.73
C ARG A 267 -7.28 18.26 16.56
N ARG A 268 -7.50 19.55 16.21
CA ARG A 268 -8.86 20.08 15.96
C ARG A 268 -9.55 19.38 14.80
N TRP A 269 -8.82 19.09 13.73
CA TRP A 269 -9.34 18.35 12.59
C TRP A 269 -9.81 16.94 13.02
N ALA A 270 -9.00 16.23 13.81
CA ALA A 270 -9.34 14.90 14.33
C ALA A 270 -10.55 14.94 15.29
N GLU A 271 -10.63 15.94 16.17
CA GLU A 271 -11.77 16.12 17.06
C GLU A 271 -13.06 16.41 16.28
N GLU A 272 -13.00 17.19 15.19
CA GLU A 272 -14.15 17.39 14.30
C GLU A 272 -14.54 16.10 13.57
N LEU A 273 -13.57 15.32 13.08
CA LEU A 273 -13.84 14.02 12.46
C LEU A 273 -14.55 13.07 13.44
N ILE A 274 -14.07 12.97 14.67
CA ILE A 274 -14.67 12.16 15.74
C ILE A 274 -16.13 12.55 15.96
N ASN A 275 -16.41 13.85 16.13
CA ASN A 275 -17.76 14.34 16.35
C ASN A 275 -18.69 13.97 15.18
N ARG A 276 -18.24 14.17 13.94
CA ARG A 276 -19.02 13.84 12.74
C ARG A 276 -19.27 12.35 12.57
N LEU A 277 -18.30 11.50 12.94
CA LEU A 277 -18.50 10.04 12.93
C LEU A 277 -19.56 9.60 13.95
N HIS A 278 -19.61 10.25 15.12
CA HIS A 278 -20.66 10.00 16.09
C HIS A 278 -22.03 10.52 15.61
N ASP A 279 -22.08 11.75 15.07
CA ASP A 279 -23.32 12.37 14.57
C ASP A 279 -23.94 11.57 13.41
N SER A 280 -23.12 10.98 12.52
CA SER A 280 -23.57 10.14 11.41
C SER A 280 -23.91 8.70 11.83
N GLY A 281 -23.56 8.28 13.05
CA GLY A 281 -23.72 6.91 13.52
C GLY A 281 -22.62 5.95 13.05
N LEU A 282 -21.72 6.34 12.15
CA LEU A 282 -20.64 5.50 11.62
C LEU A 282 -19.67 5.03 12.71
N ALA A 283 -19.49 5.79 13.80
CA ALA A 283 -18.64 5.41 14.92
C ALA A 283 -18.98 4.03 15.52
N ASN A 284 -20.25 3.60 15.42
CA ASN A 284 -20.74 2.32 15.94
C ASN A 284 -20.96 1.25 14.84
N GLN A 285 -20.88 1.64 13.57
CA GLN A 285 -21.21 0.76 12.43
C GLN A 285 -19.99 0.41 11.59
N ALA A 286 -18.90 1.16 11.72
CA ALA A 286 -17.70 0.98 10.91
C ALA A 286 -16.43 1.07 11.77
N VAL A 287 -15.37 0.46 11.27
CA VAL A 287 -14.02 0.57 11.80
C VAL A 287 -13.07 1.13 10.75
N TRP A 288 -11.96 1.72 11.18
CA TRP A 288 -11.02 2.33 10.25
C TRP A 288 -9.57 2.26 10.73
N LYS A 289 -8.66 2.28 9.77
CA LYS A 289 -7.20 2.24 9.93
C LYS A 289 -6.58 3.53 9.44
N ILE A 290 -5.49 3.99 10.10
CA ILE A 290 -4.68 5.12 9.67
C ILE A 290 -3.21 4.75 9.55
N SER A 291 -2.45 5.62 8.87
CA SER A 291 -0.99 5.64 8.90
C SER A 291 -0.53 6.96 9.54
N CYS A 292 0.26 6.89 10.61
CA CYS A 292 0.78 8.09 11.27
C CYS A 292 2.17 7.84 11.86
N ARG A 293 2.79 8.93 12.32
CA ARG A 293 4.08 8.89 13.02
C ARG A 293 3.86 8.72 14.52
N GLY A 294 4.84 8.10 15.20
CA GLY A 294 4.77 7.85 16.64
C GLY A 294 4.65 9.12 17.50
N GLU A 295 5.21 10.24 17.05
CA GLU A 295 5.17 11.52 17.78
C GLU A 295 3.75 12.12 17.92
N TYR A 296 2.77 11.65 17.13
CA TYR A 296 1.39 12.10 17.21
C TYR A 296 0.53 11.24 18.14
N VAL A 297 1.09 10.14 18.65
CA VAL A 297 0.35 9.19 19.49
C VAL A 297 0.19 9.74 20.91
N GLU A 298 -0.93 10.41 21.15
CA GLU A 298 -1.32 10.95 22.44
C GLU A 298 -2.42 10.07 23.07
N PRO A 299 -2.29 9.65 24.35
CA PRO A 299 -3.24 8.72 24.98
C PRO A 299 -4.70 9.17 24.90
N GLU A 300 -4.96 10.44 25.24
CA GLU A 300 -6.33 11.00 25.30
C GLU A 300 -6.97 11.07 23.91
N LEU A 301 -6.24 11.59 22.92
CA LEU A 301 -6.73 11.68 21.54
C LEU A 301 -6.97 10.30 20.93
N PHE A 302 -6.04 9.36 21.12
CA PHE A 302 -6.16 8.01 20.56
C PHE A 302 -7.25 7.19 21.26
N ALA A 303 -7.54 7.45 22.53
CA ALA A 303 -8.72 6.88 23.20
C ALA A 303 -10.03 7.36 22.56
N LYS A 304 -10.14 8.67 22.23
CA LYS A 304 -11.29 9.24 21.51
C LYS A 304 -11.42 8.68 20.10
N LEU A 305 -10.30 8.61 19.35
CA LEU A 305 -10.27 8.01 17.99
C LEU A 305 -10.72 6.55 18.03
N ARG A 306 -10.24 5.76 19.02
CA ARG A 306 -10.70 4.39 19.24
C ARG A 306 -12.21 4.33 19.49
N GLY A 307 -12.76 5.23 20.30
CA GLY A 307 -14.20 5.36 20.54
C GLY A 307 -15.00 5.68 19.27
N ALA A 308 -14.37 6.34 18.29
CA ALA A 308 -14.97 6.66 17.00
C ALA A 308 -14.70 5.60 15.90
N GLY A 309 -14.18 4.41 16.25
CA GLY A 309 -14.02 3.29 15.32
C GLY A 309 -12.57 3.03 14.85
N LEU A 310 -11.57 3.83 15.26
CA LEU A 310 -10.17 3.50 14.95
C LEU A 310 -9.81 2.15 15.57
N PHE A 311 -9.32 1.18 14.76
CA PHE A 311 -8.93 -0.13 15.26
C PHE A 311 -7.46 -0.46 15.05
N LEU A 312 -6.84 0.10 14.01
CA LEU A 312 -5.47 -0.20 13.60
C LEU A 312 -4.69 1.06 13.25
N VAL A 313 -3.47 1.17 13.73
CA VAL A 313 -2.52 2.25 13.43
C VAL A 313 -1.28 1.66 12.78
N TYR A 314 -1.00 2.06 11.53
CA TYR A 314 0.30 1.77 10.91
C TYR A 314 1.30 2.88 11.27
N MET A 315 2.47 2.49 11.77
CA MET A 315 3.54 3.42 12.10
C MET A 315 4.82 3.12 11.31
N GLY A 316 5.38 4.13 10.66
CA GLY A 316 6.73 4.04 10.13
C GLY A 316 7.75 4.14 11.28
N ILE A 317 8.15 3.04 11.89
CA ILE A 317 9.17 2.97 12.95
C ILE A 317 10.57 3.03 12.33
N GLU A 318 10.79 2.29 11.29
CA GLU A 318 11.94 2.13 10.42
C GLU A 318 13.18 1.52 11.08
N SER A 319 13.63 1.98 12.25
CA SER A 319 14.80 1.47 12.96
C SER A 319 14.65 1.62 14.48
N GLY A 320 15.28 0.72 15.23
CA GLY A 320 15.50 0.83 16.67
C GLY A 320 16.89 1.34 17.03
N VAL A 321 17.70 1.72 16.03
CA VAL A 321 19.07 2.21 16.19
C VAL A 321 19.15 3.66 15.73
N GLU A 322 19.71 4.54 16.55
CA GLU A 322 19.74 5.97 16.26
C GLU A 322 20.48 6.28 14.95
N ALA A 323 21.59 5.61 14.64
CA ALA A 323 22.32 5.80 13.38
C ALA A 323 21.47 5.44 12.15
N GLY A 324 20.60 4.42 12.25
CA GLY A 324 19.63 4.09 11.21
C GLY A 324 18.56 5.17 11.05
N LEU A 325 18.00 5.67 12.16
CA LEU A 325 17.02 6.76 12.13
C LEU A 325 17.64 8.06 11.57
N GLU A 326 18.91 8.33 11.86
CA GLU A 326 19.64 9.50 11.37
C GLU A 326 19.85 9.44 9.85
N ILE A 327 20.40 8.35 9.31
CA ILE A 327 20.63 8.23 7.85
C ILE A 327 19.31 8.24 7.06
N LEU A 328 18.23 7.73 7.66
CA LEU A 328 16.89 7.77 7.10
C LEU A 328 16.19 9.13 7.27
N HIS A 329 16.81 10.10 7.95
CA HIS A 329 16.24 11.41 8.30
C HIS A 329 14.84 11.28 8.92
N LYS A 330 14.68 10.29 9.83
CA LYS A 330 13.35 9.98 10.39
C LYS A 330 12.86 11.04 11.37
N GLU A 331 13.74 11.84 11.96
CA GLU A 331 13.41 12.87 12.97
C GLU A 331 12.60 12.30 14.14
N MET A 332 12.92 11.08 14.56
CA MET A 332 12.34 10.34 15.68
C MET A 332 13.47 9.61 16.41
N THR A 333 13.27 9.34 17.69
CA THR A 333 14.16 8.48 18.48
C THR A 333 13.58 7.08 18.65
N ALA A 334 14.43 6.09 18.89
CA ALA A 334 14.00 4.73 19.21
C ALA A 334 13.08 4.69 20.44
N GLU A 335 13.40 5.47 21.49
CA GLU A 335 12.58 5.54 22.71
C GLU A 335 11.23 6.23 22.46
N GLY A 336 11.17 7.26 21.58
CA GLY A 336 9.92 7.90 21.15
C GLY A 336 8.98 6.92 20.44
N ASN A 337 9.52 6.10 19.54
CA ASN A 337 8.77 5.03 18.89
C ASN A 337 8.25 4.00 19.90
N LEU A 338 9.07 3.62 20.87
CA LEU A 338 8.68 2.68 21.93
C LEU A 338 7.58 3.24 22.82
N ALA A 339 7.64 4.52 23.19
CA ALA A 339 6.59 5.21 23.96
C ALA A 339 5.27 5.22 23.19
N ALA A 340 5.29 5.50 21.90
CA ALA A 340 4.10 5.45 21.04
C ALA A 340 3.47 4.05 21.01
N VAL A 341 4.26 3.00 20.82
CA VAL A 341 3.76 1.60 20.86
C VAL A 341 3.14 1.26 22.21
N ARG A 342 3.79 1.65 23.32
CA ARG A 342 3.22 1.46 24.66
C ARG A 342 1.85 2.15 24.82
N THR A 343 1.72 3.38 24.33
CA THR A 343 0.47 4.12 24.35
C THR A 343 -0.62 3.43 23.54
N LEU A 344 -0.34 2.97 22.31
CA LEU A 344 -1.33 2.24 21.50
C LEU A 344 -1.80 0.96 22.20
N LYS A 345 -0.89 0.20 22.81
CA LYS A 345 -1.24 -1.00 23.59
C LYS A 345 -2.11 -0.66 24.80
N GLN A 346 -1.78 0.40 25.54
CA GLN A 346 -2.56 0.85 26.71
C GLN A 346 -3.96 1.31 26.32
N VAL A 347 -4.09 1.99 25.19
CA VAL A 347 -5.39 2.40 24.62
C VAL A 347 -6.17 1.21 24.07
N GLY A 348 -5.53 0.06 23.81
CA GLY A 348 -6.16 -1.14 23.21
C GLY A 348 -6.40 -0.99 21.71
N LEU A 349 -5.46 -0.38 21.01
CA LEU A 349 -5.41 -0.31 19.55
C LEU A 349 -4.41 -1.33 19.00
N LEU A 350 -4.77 -1.98 17.91
CA LEU A 350 -3.78 -2.69 17.09
C LEU A 350 -2.79 -1.71 16.50
N PHE A 351 -1.57 -2.19 16.28
CA PHE A 351 -0.60 -1.47 15.48
C PHE A 351 0.12 -2.42 14.52
N SER A 352 0.43 -1.89 13.36
CA SER A 352 1.37 -2.46 12.40
C SER A 352 2.46 -1.44 12.12
N TYR A 353 3.57 -1.87 11.54
CA TYR A 353 4.72 -0.99 11.41
C TYR A 353 5.60 -1.32 10.21
N GLY A 354 6.25 -0.27 9.65
CA GLY A 354 7.38 -0.40 8.74
C GLY A 354 8.68 -0.49 9.53
N PHE A 355 9.56 -1.45 9.18
CA PHE A 355 10.84 -1.64 9.83
C PHE A 355 11.92 -2.10 8.87
N MET A 356 13.00 -1.32 8.78
CA MET A 356 14.14 -1.58 7.93
C MET A 356 15.28 -2.17 8.79
N LEU A 357 15.32 -3.50 8.89
CA LEU A 357 16.40 -4.18 9.60
C LEU A 357 17.77 -3.89 8.96
N PHE A 358 17.75 -3.60 7.65
CA PHE A 358 18.93 -3.29 6.86
C PHE A 358 18.77 -1.95 6.17
N ASP A 359 19.60 -1.00 6.52
CA ASP A 359 19.79 0.32 5.92
C ASP A 359 21.25 0.52 5.50
N PRO A 360 21.62 1.60 4.79
CA PRO A 360 22.99 1.80 4.31
C PRO A 360 24.06 1.94 5.39
N SER A 361 23.67 2.22 6.65
CA SER A 361 24.59 2.34 7.79
C SER A 361 24.75 1.04 8.58
N SER A 362 24.00 0.00 8.22
CA SER A 362 23.91 -1.24 9.01
C SER A 362 25.25 -1.93 9.21
N SER A 363 25.42 -2.48 10.41
CA SER A 363 26.50 -3.36 10.85
C SER A 363 25.87 -4.62 11.48
N PHE A 364 26.67 -5.68 11.73
CA PHE A 364 26.17 -6.85 12.46
C PHE A 364 25.69 -6.49 13.87
N ALA A 365 26.34 -5.53 14.52
CA ALA A 365 25.92 -5.05 15.85
C ALA A 365 24.56 -4.36 15.76
N SER A 366 24.34 -3.43 14.80
CA SER A 366 23.07 -2.73 14.64
C SER A 366 21.92 -3.65 14.21
N VAL A 367 22.19 -4.70 13.43
CA VAL A 367 21.20 -5.73 13.12
C VAL A 367 20.70 -6.42 14.40
N ARG A 368 21.61 -6.83 15.29
CA ARG A 368 21.23 -7.42 16.58
C ARG A 368 20.52 -6.45 17.51
N GLU A 369 20.96 -5.18 17.55
CA GLU A 369 20.30 -4.12 18.33
C GLU A 369 18.87 -3.87 17.83
N ASN A 370 18.65 -3.83 16.53
CA ASN A 370 17.33 -3.74 15.91
C ASN A 370 16.43 -4.93 16.29
N ILE A 371 16.96 -6.14 16.38
CA ILE A 371 16.21 -7.30 16.85
C ILE A 371 15.84 -7.16 18.33
N GLN A 372 16.74 -6.65 19.18
CA GLN A 372 16.39 -6.38 20.59
C GLN A 372 15.30 -5.31 20.69
N PHE A 373 15.34 -4.29 19.85
CA PHE A 373 14.27 -3.30 19.79
C PHE A 373 12.94 -3.93 19.35
N LEU A 374 12.91 -4.75 18.30
CA LEU A 374 11.71 -5.48 17.86
C LEU A 374 11.15 -6.37 18.99
N ARG A 375 12.02 -7.04 19.76
CA ARG A 375 11.61 -7.84 20.92
C ARG A 375 10.91 -6.97 21.99
N ARG A 376 11.34 -5.71 22.18
CA ARG A 376 10.68 -4.76 23.10
C ARG A 376 9.30 -4.33 22.62
N ILE A 377 9.06 -4.23 21.31
CA ILE A 377 7.79 -3.72 20.76
C ILE A 377 6.78 -4.83 20.45
N VAL A 378 7.21 -6.01 19.98
CA VAL A 378 6.30 -7.10 19.57
C VAL A 378 6.63 -8.47 20.19
N GLY A 379 7.59 -8.55 21.08
CA GLY A 379 7.95 -9.80 21.76
C GLY A 379 6.85 -10.35 22.67
N ASP A 380 5.85 -9.56 23.01
CA ASP A 380 4.65 -9.98 23.72
C ASP A 380 3.58 -10.63 22.82
N GLY A 381 3.80 -10.68 21.50
CA GLY A 381 2.88 -11.26 20.52
C GLY A 381 1.73 -10.36 20.09
N SER A 382 1.79 -9.06 20.41
CA SER A 382 0.73 -8.08 20.03
C SER A 382 0.68 -7.75 18.54
N ALA A 383 1.72 -8.06 17.78
CA ALA A 383 1.80 -8.02 16.32
C ALA A 383 2.89 -8.99 15.86
N ALA A 384 2.82 -9.47 14.63
CA ALA A 384 3.86 -10.32 14.08
C ALA A 384 5.12 -9.51 13.75
N ALA A 385 6.28 -10.10 14.01
CA ALA A 385 7.57 -9.51 13.64
C ALA A 385 7.76 -9.55 12.13
N THR A 386 8.08 -8.39 11.56
CA THR A 386 8.40 -8.23 10.15
C THR A 386 9.51 -7.20 9.98
N PHE A 387 10.28 -7.32 8.91
CA PHE A 387 11.31 -6.37 8.55
C PHE A 387 11.65 -6.44 7.07
N CYS A 388 12.27 -5.40 6.56
CA CYS A 388 12.76 -5.36 5.18
C CYS A 388 14.17 -4.77 5.12
N ARG A 389 14.70 -4.71 3.90
CA ARG A 389 15.86 -3.89 3.54
C ARG A 389 15.36 -2.60 2.93
N MET A 390 15.97 -1.47 3.28
CA MET A 390 15.74 -0.19 2.62
C MET A 390 16.08 -0.30 1.13
N LEU A 391 15.19 0.17 0.26
CA LEU A 391 15.42 0.23 -1.18
C LEU A 391 15.66 1.68 -1.61
N PRO A 392 16.75 1.96 -2.37
CA PRO A 392 17.07 3.30 -2.83
C PRO A 392 16.26 3.65 -4.08
N TYR A 393 14.98 3.98 -3.88
CA TYR A 393 14.08 4.34 -4.98
C TYR A 393 14.57 5.55 -5.78
N GLY A 394 14.27 5.56 -7.07
CA GLY A 394 14.56 6.66 -7.97
C GLY A 394 13.98 8.00 -7.48
N GLY A 395 14.79 9.05 -7.56
CA GLY A 395 14.41 10.40 -7.13
C GLY A 395 14.41 10.62 -5.61
N THR A 396 15.00 9.72 -4.82
CA THR A 396 15.12 9.87 -3.36
C THR A 396 16.50 10.35 -2.95
N PRO A 397 16.63 11.21 -1.89
CA PRO A 397 17.92 11.68 -1.42
C PRO A 397 18.91 10.58 -1.02
N ILE A 398 18.41 9.46 -0.51
CA ILE A 398 19.26 8.31 -0.14
C ILE A 398 19.89 7.65 -1.36
N ARG A 399 19.19 7.61 -2.51
CA ARG A 399 19.75 7.10 -3.77
C ARG A 399 20.90 7.99 -4.23
N ASP A 400 20.71 9.30 -4.21
CA ASP A 400 21.74 10.28 -4.62
C ASP A 400 22.98 10.20 -3.71
N LEU A 401 22.76 9.99 -2.39
CA LEU A 401 23.85 9.77 -1.44
C LEU A 401 24.65 8.50 -1.80
N LEU A 402 23.96 7.39 -2.02
CA LEU A 402 24.59 6.10 -2.36
C LEU A 402 25.32 6.13 -3.70
N GLU A 403 24.78 6.85 -4.68
CA GLU A 403 25.44 7.08 -5.97
C GLU A 403 26.72 7.89 -5.80
N LYS A 404 26.67 8.99 -5.05
CA LYS A 404 27.83 9.83 -4.73
C LYS A 404 28.92 9.05 -3.97
N GLU A 405 28.53 8.15 -3.10
CA GLU A 405 29.45 7.27 -2.36
C GLU A 405 29.98 6.09 -3.21
N GLY A 406 29.49 5.90 -4.44
CA GLY A 406 29.84 4.77 -5.29
C GLY A 406 29.29 3.44 -4.79
N ARG A 407 28.28 3.44 -3.94
CA ARG A 407 27.64 2.28 -3.31
C ARG A 407 26.35 1.84 -3.98
N LEU A 408 25.73 2.68 -4.83
CA LEU A 408 24.53 2.32 -5.57
C LEU A 408 24.82 1.14 -6.50
N ARG A 409 23.88 0.20 -6.56
CA ARG A 409 23.93 -1.01 -7.39
C ARG A 409 22.55 -1.28 -7.97
N GLY A 410 22.47 -2.38 -8.73
CA GLY A 410 21.24 -2.76 -9.39
C GLY A 410 21.02 -1.99 -10.70
N ASP A 411 19.80 -2.03 -11.17
CA ASP A 411 19.36 -1.38 -12.40
C ASP A 411 18.12 -0.52 -12.19
N LEU A 412 17.56 -0.03 -13.30
CA LEU A 412 16.35 0.79 -13.32
C LEU A 412 15.16 0.13 -12.61
N THR A 413 15.07 -1.19 -12.61
CA THR A 413 13.92 -1.96 -12.11
C THR A 413 14.17 -2.55 -10.71
N HIS A 414 15.42 -2.81 -10.38
CA HIS A 414 15.84 -3.43 -9.13
C HIS A 414 16.96 -2.59 -8.48
N PRO A 415 16.61 -1.42 -7.90
CA PRO A 415 17.60 -0.59 -7.24
C PRO A 415 18.15 -1.31 -6.00
N ASP A 416 19.46 -1.26 -5.83
CA ASP A 416 20.16 -1.91 -4.73
C ASP A 416 21.40 -1.09 -4.33
N TYR A 417 22.07 -1.48 -3.25
CA TYR A 417 23.29 -0.86 -2.77
C TYR A 417 24.19 -1.88 -2.07
N VAL A 418 25.46 -1.51 -1.85
CA VAL A 418 26.35 -2.30 -1.02
C VAL A 418 26.50 -1.68 0.37
N PHE A 419 26.55 -2.54 1.40
CA PHE A 419 26.81 -2.11 2.77
C PHE A 419 28.26 -1.64 2.94
N LEU A 420 28.53 -0.86 4.00
CA LEU A 420 29.89 -0.47 4.39
C LEU A 420 30.72 -1.70 4.77
N ASP A 421 30.15 -2.62 5.56
CA ASP A 421 30.72 -3.95 5.75
C ASP A 421 30.24 -4.88 4.63
N LEU A 422 31.11 -5.18 3.68
CA LEU A 422 30.77 -5.98 2.50
C LEU A 422 30.25 -7.39 2.84
N ARG A 423 30.57 -7.92 4.02
CA ARG A 423 30.07 -9.23 4.48
C ARG A 423 28.56 -9.22 4.68
N LEU A 424 27.97 -8.06 5.03
CA LEU A 424 26.53 -7.92 5.17
C LEU A 424 25.76 -8.16 3.86
N ASN A 425 26.37 -7.95 2.69
CA ASN A 425 25.69 -8.24 1.42
C ASN A 425 25.39 -9.74 1.27
N GLU A 426 26.36 -10.59 1.59
CA GLU A 426 26.17 -12.03 1.57
C GLU A 426 25.24 -12.50 2.69
N TYR A 427 25.42 -11.96 3.90
CA TYR A 427 24.56 -12.26 5.04
C TYR A 427 23.10 -11.93 4.74
N HIS A 428 22.82 -10.72 4.26
CA HIS A 428 21.45 -10.29 3.88
C HIS A 428 20.85 -11.24 2.84
N ARG A 429 21.61 -11.61 1.80
CA ARG A 429 21.15 -12.53 0.77
C ARG A 429 20.74 -13.89 1.36
N LEU A 430 21.59 -14.49 2.19
CA LEU A 430 21.33 -15.77 2.84
C LEU A 430 20.15 -15.69 3.81
N LEU A 431 20.09 -14.67 4.66
CA LEU A 431 18.98 -14.45 5.57
C LEU A 431 17.65 -14.25 4.82
N SER A 432 17.63 -13.43 3.78
CA SER A 432 16.42 -13.17 2.99
C SER A 432 15.90 -14.43 2.30
N GLN A 433 16.78 -15.29 1.80
CA GLN A 433 16.40 -16.57 1.21
C GLN A 433 15.84 -17.53 2.27
N THR A 434 16.50 -17.61 3.44
CA THR A 434 16.12 -18.49 4.54
C THR A 434 14.81 -18.06 5.21
N ALA A 435 14.65 -16.75 5.48
CA ALA A 435 13.48 -16.21 6.15
C ALA A 435 12.30 -15.90 5.21
N ARG A 436 12.43 -16.12 3.89
CA ARG A 436 11.39 -15.82 2.91
C ARG A 436 10.00 -16.38 3.26
N PRO A 437 9.85 -17.68 3.67
CA PRO A 437 8.54 -18.23 4.05
C PRO A 437 7.91 -17.50 5.24
N TRP A 438 8.71 -16.77 6.00
CA TRP A 438 8.29 -16.04 7.20
C TRP A 438 7.85 -14.61 6.88
N ILE A 439 8.74 -13.82 6.22
CA ILE A 439 8.62 -12.36 6.09
C ILE A 439 8.09 -11.88 4.72
N HIS A 440 7.90 -12.78 3.75
CA HIS A 440 7.33 -12.42 2.45
C HIS A 440 5.87 -11.94 2.60
N ASN A 441 5.35 -11.22 1.60
CA ASN A 441 3.98 -10.66 1.62
C ASN A 441 2.86 -11.71 1.82
N GLU A 442 3.13 -12.99 1.53
CA GLU A 442 2.20 -14.10 1.76
C GLU A 442 2.72 -15.05 2.86
N GLY A 443 3.80 -14.67 3.55
CA GLY A 443 4.45 -15.48 4.57
C GLY A 443 3.73 -15.48 5.91
N LEU A 444 4.25 -16.26 6.85
CA LEU A 444 3.67 -16.48 8.18
C LEU A 444 3.38 -15.17 8.93
N SER A 445 4.29 -14.19 8.89
CA SER A 445 4.09 -12.91 9.57
C SER A 445 2.89 -12.14 9.00
N HIS A 446 2.67 -12.20 7.68
CA HIS A 446 1.52 -11.59 7.04
C HIS A 446 0.22 -12.28 7.48
N GLN A 447 0.18 -13.62 7.48
CA GLN A 447 -0.99 -14.39 7.91
C GLN A 447 -1.35 -14.13 9.38
N LEU A 448 -0.36 -14.03 10.26
CA LEU A 448 -0.57 -13.67 11.66
C LEU A 448 -1.15 -12.26 11.82
N ASN A 449 -0.61 -11.26 11.11
CA ASN A 449 -1.15 -9.90 11.14
C ASN A 449 -2.55 -9.83 10.58
N TYR A 450 -2.84 -10.54 9.48
CA TYR A 450 -4.19 -10.63 8.94
C TYR A 450 -5.19 -11.24 9.95
N ALA A 451 -4.78 -12.28 10.69
CA ALA A 451 -5.63 -12.86 11.73
C ALA A 451 -5.91 -11.88 12.88
N TRP A 452 -4.95 -11.00 13.22
CA TRP A 452 -5.16 -9.91 14.17
C TRP A 452 -6.16 -8.87 13.65
N ASP A 453 -6.04 -8.44 12.39
CA ASP A 453 -6.96 -7.49 11.76
C ASP A 453 -8.37 -8.07 11.69
N GLU A 454 -8.51 -9.34 11.30
CA GLU A 454 -9.78 -10.08 11.25
C GLU A 454 -10.44 -10.16 12.64
N LEU A 455 -9.69 -10.58 13.65
CA LEU A 455 -10.18 -10.70 15.02
C LEU A 455 -10.70 -9.36 15.56
N GLU A 456 -9.90 -8.30 15.43
CA GLU A 456 -10.29 -6.99 15.99
C GLU A 456 -11.43 -6.34 15.20
N THR A 457 -11.52 -6.58 13.89
CA THR A 457 -12.66 -6.17 13.07
C THR A 457 -13.94 -6.88 13.53
N ILE A 458 -13.90 -8.21 13.68
CA ILE A 458 -15.04 -9.00 14.17
C ILE A 458 -15.43 -8.57 15.59
N ALA A 459 -14.47 -8.47 16.50
CA ALA A 459 -14.74 -8.09 17.89
C ALA A 459 -15.45 -6.75 18.03
N ARG A 460 -15.19 -5.79 17.12
CA ARG A 460 -15.81 -4.46 17.14
C ARG A 460 -17.14 -4.40 16.39
N LEU A 461 -17.24 -5.08 15.25
CA LEU A 461 -18.42 -5.03 14.40
C LEU A 461 -19.49 -6.06 14.81
N VAL A 462 -19.11 -7.08 15.55
CA VAL A 462 -19.99 -8.15 16.07
C VAL A 462 -19.75 -8.32 17.57
N PRO A 463 -20.24 -7.41 18.43
CA PRO A 463 -20.00 -7.48 19.89
C PRO A 463 -20.52 -8.78 20.55
N ALA A 464 -21.44 -9.48 19.89
CA ALA A 464 -21.95 -10.77 20.35
C ALA A 464 -21.06 -11.97 19.97
N ALA A 465 -19.94 -11.74 19.26
CA ALA A 465 -19.02 -12.82 18.88
C ALA A 465 -18.47 -13.54 20.11
N LYS A 466 -18.52 -14.89 20.03
CA LYS A 466 -18.12 -15.78 21.13
C LYS A 466 -16.63 -16.09 21.07
N GLU A 467 -16.05 -16.46 22.23
CA GLU A 467 -14.67 -16.92 22.36
C GLU A 467 -13.62 -15.91 21.87
N THR A 468 -13.97 -14.64 21.74
CA THR A 468 -13.09 -13.58 21.23
C THR A 468 -11.81 -13.44 22.07
N ASP A 469 -11.92 -13.46 23.38
CA ASP A 469 -10.75 -13.33 24.27
C ASP A 469 -9.92 -14.61 24.29
N THR A 470 -10.55 -15.78 24.25
CA THR A 470 -9.85 -17.09 24.13
C THR A 470 -9.04 -17.15 22.85
N TYR A 471 -9.64 -16.73 21.73
CA TYR A 471 -8.95 -16.69 20.44
C TYR A 471 -7.82 -15.65 20.45
N ARG A 472 -8.05 -14.47 21.02
CA ARG A 472 -7.04 -13.39 21.16
C ARG A 472 -5.81 -13.90 21.94
N ASP A 473 -6.02 -14.59 23.05
CA ASP A 473 -4.93 -15.10 23.87
C ASP A 473 -4.15 -16.22 23.16
N ALA A 474 -4.85 -17.11 22.45
CA ALA A 474 -4.22 -18.16 21.65
C ALA A 474 -3.41 -17.57 20.48
N LEU A 475 -3.97 -16.59 19.76
CA LEU A 475 -3.29 -15.88 18.68
C LEU A 475 -2.05 -15.13 19.18
N ARG A 476 -2.17 -14.46 20.34
CA ARG A 476 -1.03 -13.79 21.00
C ARG A 476 0.09 -14.76 21.35
N ALA A 477 -0.25 -15.91 21.91
CA ALA A 477 0.73 -16.94 22.24
C ALA A 477 1.44 -17.48 21.00
N LEU A 478 0.70 -17.75 19.93
CA LEU A 478 1.23 -18.21 18.65
C LEU A 478 2.13 -17.16 18.00
N THR A 479 1.70 -15.89 17.98
CA THR A 479 2.47 -14.76 17.43
C THR A 479 3.77 -14.55 18.23
N ARG A 480 3.71 -14.62 19.56
CA ARG A 480 4.90 -14.52 20.43
C ARG A 480 5.91 -15.62 20.16
N GLU A 481 5.45 -16.87 20.00
CA GLU A 481 6.30 -18.01 19.65
C GLU A 481 7.01 -17.78 18.31
N SER A 482 6.24 -17.37 17.28
CA SER A 482 6.76 -17.04 15.96
C SER A 482 7.82 -15.93 16.04
N ASN A 483 7.51 -14.82 16.70
CA ASN A 483 8.42 -13.67 16.83
C ASN A 483 9.74 -14.08 17.48
N GLU A 484 9.70 -14.83 18.59
CA GLU A 484 10.91 -15.23 19.31
C GLU A 484 11.80 -16.16 18.47
N GLN A 485 11.21 -17.05 17.68
CA GLN A 485 12.00 -17.91 16.78
C GLN A 485 12.65 -17.11 15.65
N LEU A 486 11.95 -16.11 15.08
CA LEU A 486 12.52 -15.23 14.06
C LEU A 486 13.67 -14.39 14.66
N PHE A 487 13.51 -13.87 15.88
CA PHE A 487 14.56 -13.10 16.56
C PHE A 487 15.80 -13.96 16.80
N ARG A 488 15.61 -15.18 17.31
CA ARG A 488 16.73 -16.13 17.51
C ARG A 488 17.43 -16.49 16.21
N LEU A 489 16.68 -16.70 15.12
CA LEU A 489 17.26 -16.96 13.81
C LEU A 489 18.22 -15.83 13.42
N VAL A 490 17.79 -14.57 13.49
CA VAL A 490 18.60 -13.43 13.09
C VAL A 490 19.81 -13.24 14.03
N GLU A 491 19.61 -13.34 15.35
CA GLU A 491 20.68 -13.20 16.34
C GLU A 491 21.77 -14.28 16.17
N THR A 492 21.35 -15.53 16.09
CA THR A 492 22.29 -16.65 15.99
C THR A 492 23.05 -16.61 14.66
N THR A 493 22.33 -16.40 13.54
CA THR A 493 22.96 -16.38 12.23
C THR A 493 23.87 -15.15 12.05
N SER A 494 23.50 -13.99 12.60
CA SER A 494 24.35 -12.80 12.50
C SER A 494 25.64 -12.94 13.28
N LEU A 495 25.59 -13.53 14.48
CA LEU A 495 26.77 -13.75 15.31
C LEU A 495 27.72 -14.79 14.68
N ALA A 496 27.19 -15.93 14.27
CA ALA A 496 27.98 -16.98 13.63
C ALA A 496 28.60 -16.52 12.30
N PHE A 497 27.84 -15.79 11.48
CA PHE A 497 28.33 -15.26 10.22
C PHE A 497 29.46 -14.23 10.41
N GLU A 498 29.35 -13.36 11.40
CA GLU A 498 30.39 -12.41 11.77
C GLU A 498 31.69 -13.11 12.16
N GLN A 499 31.60 -14.31 12.77
CA GLN A 499 32.71 -15.19 13.13
C GLN A 499 33.23 -16.05 11.97
N GLY A 500 32.62 -15.94 10.77
CA GLY A 500 33.03 -16.66 9.57
C GLY A 500 32.30 -17.96 9.28
N GLU A 501 31.30 -18.33 10.11
CA GLU A 501 30.49 -19.54 9.93
C GLU A 501 29.31 -19.25 9.01
N ARG A 502 29.16 -20.05 7.93
CA ARG A 502 28.12 -19.88 6.92
C ARG A 502 27.13 -21.05 6.83
N SER A 503 27.47 -22.17 7.39
CA SER A 503 26.65 -23.41 7.36
C SER A 503 25.39 -23.35 8.25
N ILE A 504 25.21 -22.27 9.00
CA ILE A 504 24.12 -22.12 9.97
C ILE A 504 22.75 -21.84 9.33
N PHE A 505 22.72 -21.45 8.05
CA PHE A 505 21.46 -21.17 7.36
C PHE A 505 20.81 -22.47 6.88
N ASP A 506 19.60 -22.76 7.38
CA ASP A 506 18.80 -23.92 7.00
C ASP A 506 17.40 -23.47 6.50
N PRO A 507 17.26 -23.17 5.19
CA PRO A 507 15.96 -22.78 4.62
C PRO A 507 14.89 -23.85 4.74
N SER A 508 15.30 -25.16 4.76
CA SER A 508 14.36 -26.27 4.84
C SER A 508 13.72 -26.36 6.22
N ALA A 509 14.53 -26.23 7.27
CA ALA A 509 14.03 -26.20 8.65
C ALA A 509 13.11 -24.99 8.89
N VAL A 510 13.46 -23.82 8.39
CA VAL A 510 12.63 -22.61 8.49
C VAL A 510 11.31 -22.79 7.73
N SER A 511 11.34 -23.35 6.52
CA SER A 511 10.12 -23.62 5.75
C SER A 511 9.19 -24.60 6.47
N ALA A 512 9.74 -25.69 6.99
CA ALA A 512 8.98 -26.68 7.75
C ALA A 512 8.33 -26.07 9.02
N TYR A 513 9.06 -25.20 9.73
CA TYR A 513 8.54 -24.47 10.88
C TYR A 513 7.38 -23.55 10.48
N CYS A 514 7.54 -22.74 9.42
CA CYS A 514 6.48 -21.86 8.95
C CYS A 514 5.22 -22.62 8.55
N VAL A 515 5.34 -23.74 7.84
CA VAL A 515 4.20 -24.60 7.48
C VAL A 515 3.48 -25.14 8.73
N GLN A 516 4.22 -25.57 9.74
CA GLN A 516 3.63 -26.05 10.99
C GLN A 516 2.87 -24.93 11.74
N MET A 517 3.46 -23.74 11.79
CA MET A 517 2.84 -22.57 12.45
C MET A 517 1.58 -22.10 11.70
N ASP A 518 1.65 -22.09 10.37
CA ASP A 518 0.51 -21.73 9.53
C ASP A 518 -0.66 -22.72 9.71
N ALA A 519 -0.39 -24.02 9.76
CA ALA A 519 -1.41 -25.03 10.04
C ALA A 519 -2.08 -24.81 11.42
N ARG A 520 -1.30 -24.44 12.45
CA ARG A 520 -1.84 -24.10 13.79
C ARG A 520 -2.70 -22.85 13.74
N LEU A 521 -2.27 -21.83 13.01
CA LEU A 521 -3.03 -20.59 12.81
C LEU A 521 -4.35 -20.87 12.10
N MET A 522 -4.32 -21.64 11.01
CA MET A 522 -5.53 -21.99 10.26
C MET A 522 -6.54 -22.76 11.12
N GLU A 523 -6.08 -23.68 11.96
CA GLU A 523 -6.96 -24.40 12.88
C GLU A 523 -7.59 -23.48 13.92
N LEU A 524 -6.84 -22.54 14.51
CA LEU A 524 -7.36 -21.54 15.44
C LEU A 524 -8.41 -20.64 14.76
N ARG A 525 -8.11 -20.14 13.56
CA ARG A 525 -9.06 -19.29 12.77
C ARG A 525 -10.32 -20.08 12.42
N ARG A 526 -10.16 -21.29 11.90
CA ARG A 526 -11.30 -22.15 11.53
C ARG A 526 -12.25 -22.36 12.72
N LYS A 527 -11.72 -22.69 13.90
CA LYS A 527 -12.51 -22.88 15.11
C LYS A 527 -13.30 -21.62 15.45
N PHE A 528 -12.62 -20.46 15.54
CA PHE A 528 -13.24 -19.19 15.89
C PHE A 528 -14.33 -18.77 14.88
N LEU A 529 -14.05 -18.85 13.58
CA LEU A 529 -15.00 -18.47 12.53
C LEU A 529 -16.21 -19.43 12.48
N THR A 530 -16.00 -20.73 12.70
CA THR A 530 -17.10 -21.71 12.72
C THR A 530 -18.06 -21.46 13.90
N GLU A 531 -17.53 -21.13 15.08
CA GLU A 531 -18.35 -20.81 16.26
C GLU A 531 -19.16 -19.53 16.09
N ASN A 532 -18.73 -18.62 15.22
CA ASN A 532 -19.36 -17.34 14.98
C ASN A 532 -20.07 -17.22 13.64
N VAL A 533 -20.15 -18.27 12.82
CA VAL A 533 -20.65 -18.22 11.44
C VAL A 533 -22.03 -17.58 11.31
N TYR A 534 -22.97 -17.93 12.18
CA TYR A 534 -24.33 -17.37 12.12
C TYR A 534 -24.37 -15.89 12.50
N LEU A 535 -23.61 -15.47 13.50
CA LEU A 535 -23.52 -14.05 13.90
C LEU A 535 -22.85 -13.20 12.81
N LEU A 536 -21.85 -13.76 12.12
CA LEU A 536 -21.21 -13.09 10.99
C LEU A 536 -22.18 -12.99 9.80
N MET A 537 -22.91 -14.06 9.46
CA MET A 537 -23.91 -14.03 8.40
C MET A 537 -25.04 -13.04 8.69
N ASP A 538 -25.57 -13.00 9.91
CA ASP A 538 -26.58 -12.02 10.31
C ASP A 538 -26.06 -10.59 10.20
N SER A 539 -24.84 -10.34 10.67
CA SER A 539 -24.20 -9.02 10.59
C SER A 539 -23.97 -8.55 9.16
N LEU A 540 -23.68 -9.47 8.25
CA LEU A 540 -23.50 -9.21 6.82
C LEU A 540 -24.84 -9.10 6.07
N GLY A 541 -25.83 -9.91 6.44
CA GLY A 541 -27.17 -9.91 5.85
C GLY A 541 -27.97 -8.64 6.17
N GLN A 542 -27.73 -8.01 7.30
CA GLN A 542 -28.35 -6.72 7.65
C GLN A 542 -27.80 -5.53 6.83
N SER A 543 -26.63 -5.69 6.21
CA SER A 543 -26.03 -4.67 5.34
C SER A 543 -26.39 -4.80 3.85
N CYS A 544 -27.01 -5.91 3.44
CA CYS A 544 -27.33 -6.21 2.03
C CYS A 544 -28.83 -6.53 1.87
N SER A 545 -29.68 -5.50 1.82
CA SER A 545 -31.10 -5.72 1.57
C SER A 545 -31.46 -6.08 0.11
N ASP A 546 -30.54 -6.05 -0.87
CA ASP A 546 -30.87 -6.38 -2.28
C ASP A 546 -29.68 -6.90 -3.14
N GLY A 547 -28.84 -7.82 -2.66
CA GLY A 547 -27.81 -8.46 -3.48
C GLY A 547 -27.53 -9.92 -3.07
N PRO A 548 -27.12 -10.81 -3.98
CA PRO A 548 -26.84 -12.20 -3.60
C PRO A 548 -25.65 -12.29 -2.65
N VAL A 549 -25.91 -12.75 -1.44
CA VAL A 549 -24.89 -13.01 -0.41
C VAL A 549 -24.00 -14.15 -0.90
N MET A 550 -22.76 -13.84 -1.25
CA MET A 550 -21.73 -14.88 -1.41
C MET A 550 -21.25 -15.29 -0.01
N ALA A 551 -21.39 -16.57 0.29
CA ALA A 551 -20.86 -17.15 1.52
C ALA A 551 -19.34 -16.89 1.64
N PRO A 552 -18.81 -16.64 2.85
CA PRO A 552 -17.38 -16.41 3.03
C PRO A 552 -16.60 -17.61 2.50
N GLN A 553 -15.71 -17.36 1.54
CA GLN A 553 -14.81 -18.39 1.04
C GLN A 553 -13.78 -18.69 2.12
N ILE A 554 -13.87 -19.87 2.70
CA ILE A 554 -12.87 -20.42 3.63
C ILE A 554 -11.73 -20.96 2.74
N HIS A 555 -10.74 -20.14 2.48
CA HIS A 555 -9.49 -20.55 1.83
C HIS A 555 -8.35 -20.56 2.82
#